data_81e6f0b3694c385343d15fcb99d55fc1
#
_entry.id   81e6f0b3694c385343d15fcb99d55fc1
#
_cell.length_a   1.000
_cell.length_b   1.000
_cell.length_c   1.000
_cell.angle_alpha   90.00
_cell.angle_beta   90.00
_cell.angle_gamma   90.00
#
_symmetry.space_group_name_H-M   'P 1'
#
loop_
_entity.id
_entity.type
_entity.pdbx_description
1 polymer ?
#
loop_
_entity_poly.entity_id
_entity_poly.type
_entity_poly.pdbx_seq_one_letter_code
_entity_poly.pdbx_strand_id
1 'polypeptide(L)'
;MRWASLLLIAGAVALLVPGVSATNVTLTATPAVADIGDVITINGTISGISTIAVYLFVTGPGLDSRGVTLENLNIPAGRGLFTTAPVNLSDGSFTYRWDTSVILGTLQPGTYTIYVVSSPVDRLLYQKEDFATTTVEFQPAGPPPTGAPVEPVVPVAAIGIAVATAGIAGMGKRKD
;
A
#
# COMPACT_ATOMS: atom_id res chain seq x y z
N MET A 1 3.23 62.61 -31.58
CA MET A 1 4.13 61.86 -30.68
C MET A 1 3.46 61.27 -29.43
N ARG A 2 2.15 61.38 -29.22
CA ARG A 2 1.44 60.91 -28.02
C ARG A 2 0.84 59.49 -28.13
N TRP A 3 0.78 58.94 -29.31
CA TRP A 3 0.21 57.60 -29.58
C TRP A 3 1.19 56.43 -29.42
N ALA A 4 2.48 56.70 -29.59
CA ALA A 4 3.54 55.67 -29.42
C ALA A 4 3.70 55.24 -27.94
N SER A 5 3.45 56.14 -26.97
CA SER A 5 3.53 55.89 -25.56
C SER A 5 2.37 54.99 -25.03
N LEU A 6 1.19 55.10 -25.64
CA LEU A 6 0.02 54.28 -25.27
C LEU A 6 0.16 52.83 -25.74
N LEU A 7 0.81 52.56 -26.87
CA LEU A 7 1.05 51.22 -27.37
C LEU A 7 2.11 50.47 -26.51
N LEU A 8 3.07 51.21 -25.96
CA LEU A 8 4.13 50.61 -25.11
C LEU A 8 3.56 50.19 -23.74
N ILE A 9 2.58 50.91 -23.19
CA ILE A 9 1.91 50.55 -21.92
C ILE A 9 0.98 49.36 -22.12
N ALA A 10 0.30 49.24 -23.25
CA ALA A 10 -0.58 48.11 -23.53
C ALA A 10 0.24 46.80 -23.74
N GLY A 11 1.44 46.89 -24.31
CA GLY A 11 2.33 45.75 -24.49
C GLY A 11 2.94 45.24 -23.16
N ALA A 12 3.17 46.10 -22.18
CA ALA A 12 3.75 45.73 -20.88
C ALA A 12 2.74 45.03 -19.95
N VAL A 13 1.45 45.32 -20.10
CA VAL A 13 0.39 44.68 -19.28
C VAL A 13 0.08 43.26 -19.77
N ALA A 14 0.31 42.94 -21.02
CA ALA A 14 0.07 41.60 -21.58
C ALA A 14 1.06 40.51 -21.10
N LEU A 15 2.20 40.91 -20.49
CA LEU A 15 3.25 39.97 -20.03
C LEU A 15 3.08 39.52 -18.56
N LEU A 16 2.06 39.98 -17.86
CA LEU A 16 1.77 39.65 -16.45
C LEU A 16 0.60 38.67 -16.29
N VAL A 17 0.40 37.75 -17.23
CA VAL A 17 -0.54 36.64 -16.99
C VAL A 17 0.18 35.64 -16.09
N PRO A 18 -0.22 35.50 -14.81
CA PRO A 18 0.33 34.45 -13.97
C PRO A 18 0.02 33.12 -14.66
N GLY A 19 1.07 32.33 -14.93
CA GLY A 19 0.91 31.00 -15.47
C GLY A 19 0.02 30.19 -14.51
N VAL A 20 -1.13 29.76 -14.96
CA VAL A 20 -1.96 28.80 -14.24
C VAL A 20 -1.18 27.48 -14.25
N SER A 21 -0.60 27.11 -13.12
CA SER A 21 0.03 25.80 -12.96
C SER A 21 -1.09 24.77 -12.98
N ALA A 22 -1.08 23.89 -13.98
CA ALA A 22 -2.03 22.76 -13.99
C ALA A 22 -1.67 21.81 -12.84
N THR A 23 -2.70 21.31 -12.17
CA THR A 23 -2.53 20.22 -11.20
C THR A 23 -2.07 18.97 -11.94
N ASN A 24 -1.02 18.33 -11.47
CA ASN A 24 -0.56 17.06 -12.01
C ASN A 24 -0.51 16.04 -10.88
N VAL A 25 -1.16 14.90 -11.09
CA VAL A 25 -1.22 13.79 -10.13
C VAL A 25 -0.69 12.54 -10.81
N THR A 26 0.21 11.83 -10.14
CA THR A 26 0.69 10.52 -10.58
C THR A 26 0.30 9.44 -9.58
N LEU A 27 0.17 8.19 -10.06
CA LEU A 27 -0.19 7.05 -9.22
C LEU A 27 0.43 5.77 -9.76
N THR A 28 0.99 4.97 -8.87
CA THR A 28 1.50 3.62 -9.14
C THR A 28 1.12 2.68 -8.01
N ALA A 29 0.93 1.40 -8.29
CA ALA A 29 0.70 0.36 -7.31
C ALA A 29 1.68 -0.80 -7.53
N THR A 30 2.24 -1.33 -6.47
CA THR A 30 3.22 -2.41 -6.50
C THR A 30 2.95 -3.42 -5.40
N PRO A 31 2.85 -4.72 -5.74
CA PRO A 31 2.91 -5.30 -7.07
C PRO A 31 1.66 -5.00 -7.92
N ALA A 32 1.78 -5.07 -9.25
CA ALA A 32 0.64 -4.91 -10.17
C ALA A 32 -0.22 -6.18 -10.28
N VAL A 33 0.33 -7.33 -9.90
CA VAL A 33 -0.36 -8.61 -9.74
C VAL A 33 -0.05 -9.13 -8.34
N ALA A 34 -1.07 -9.50 -7.59
CA ALA A 34 -0.96 -9.88 -6.19
C ALA A 34 -1.97 -10.98 -5.84
N ASP A 35 -1.70 -11.73 -4.81
CA ASP A 35 -2.67 -12.62 -4.21
C ASP A 35 -3.61 -11.84 -3.25
N ILE A 36 -4.85 -12.29 -3.13
CA ILE A 36 -5.75 -11.75 -2.10
C ILE A 36 -5.14 -12.05 -0.72
N GLY A 37 -4.90 -10.99 0.06
CA GLY A 37 -4.19 -11.05 1.34
C GLY A 37 -2.83 -10.38 1.31
N ASP A 38 -2.30 -10.08 0.13
CA ASP A 38 -1.04 -9.38 -0.02
C ASP A 38 -1.13 -7.89 0.32
N VAL A 39 0.04 -7.29 0.49
CA VAL A 39 0.20 -5.87 0.71
C VAL A 39 0.55 -5.16 -0.58
N ILE A 40 -0.27 -4.20 -0.97
CA ILE A 40 -0.03 -3.32 -2.12
C ILE A 40 0.53 -1.99 -1.64
N THR A 41 1.67 -1.59 -2.16
CA THR A 41 2.22 -0.25 -1.93
C THR A 41 1.77 0.68 -3.03
N ILE A 42 1.04 1.72 -2.67
CA ILE A 42 0.50 2.75 -3.57
C ILE A 42 1.36 3.99 -3.38
N ASN A 43 2.02 4.44 -4.46
CA ASN A 43 2.86 5.62 -4.45
C ASN A 43 2.42 6.61 -5.52
N GLY A 44 2.65 7.88 -5.26
CA GLY A 44 2.39 8.91 -6.25
C GLY A 44 2.96 10.26 -5.86
N THR A 45 2.73 11.22 -6.73
CA THR A 45 3.10 12.63 -6.51
C THR A 45 1.94 13.52 -6.90
N ILE A 46 1.83 14.66 -6.24
CA ILE A 46 0.91 15.74 -6.59
C ILE A 46 1.68 17.05 -6.70
N SER A 47 1.44 17.81 -7.76
CA SER A 47 2.06 19.11 -7.99
C SER A 47 1.05 20.11 -8.53
N GLY A 48 1.37 21.40 -8.47
CA GLY A 48 0.51 22.48 -8.92
C GLY A 48 -0.52 22.96 -7.87
N ILE A 49 -0.75 22.19 -6.81
CA ILE A 49 -1.56 22.59 -5.66
C ILE A 49 -0.84 22.28 -4.35
N SER A 50 -1.20 23.02 -3.29
CA SER A 50 -0.73 22.72 -1.93
C SER A 50 -1.84 21.99 -1.18
N THR A 51 -1.60 20.71 -0.89
CA THR A 51 -2.49 19.85 -0.10
C THR A 51 -1.70 19.04 0.91
N ILE A 52 -2.30 18.78 2.06
CA ILE A 52 -1.68 17.96 3.12
C ILE A 52 -2.03 16.47 2.96
N ALA A 53 -2.99 16.13 2.10
CA ALA A 53 -3.42 14.78 1.88
C ALA A 53 -4.03 14.61 0.49
N VAL A 54 -3.96 13.39 -0.02
CA VAL A 54 -4.73 12.90 -1.17
C VAL A 54 -5.77 11.88 -0.71
N TYR A 55 -6.77 11.65 -1.55
CA TYR A 55 -7.90 10.79 -1.24
C TYR A 55 -7.95 9.64 -2.24
N LEU A 56 -7.99 8.43 -1.70
CA LEU A 56 -7.94 7.19 -2.47
C LEU A 56 -9.29 6.48 -2.42
N PHE A 57 -9.65 5.81 -3.49
CA PHE A 57 -10.76 4.87 -3.54
C PHE A 57 -10.49 3.82 -4.62
N VAL A 58 -11.24 2.72 -4.58
CA VAL A 58 -11.05 1.58 -5.49
C VAL A 58 -12.38 1.16 -6.11
N THR A 59 -12.33 0.76 -7.38
CA THR A 59 -13.42 0.07 -8.08
C THR A 59 -12.96 -1.30 -8.55
N GLY A 60 -13.86 -2.25 -8.71
CA GLY A 60 -13.51 -3.59 -9.17
C GLY A 60 -14.66 -4.58 -9.04
N PRO A 61 -14.40 -5.87 -9.29
CA PRO A 61 -15.40 -6.92 -9.19
C PRO A 61 -16.09 -6.95 -7.83
N GLY A 62 -17.43 -6.97 -7.83
CA GLY A 62 -18.24 -7.04 -6.61
C GLY A 62 -18.31 -5.78 -5.76
N LEU A 63 -17.65 -4.67 -6.15
CA LEU A 63 -17.67 -3.40 -5.43
C LEU A 63 -18.74 -2.45 -5.98
N ASP A 64 -19.14 -1.46 -5.15
CA ASP A 64 -20.01 -0.36 -5.61
C ASP A 64 -19.35 0.35 -6.81
N SER A 65 -20.11 0.58 -7.87
CA SER A 65 -19.62 1.22 -9.10
C SER A 65 -19.10 2.63 -8.89
N ARG A 66 -19.50 3.29 -7.82
CA ARG A 66 -18.97 4.60 -7.41
C ARG A 66 -17.57 4.52 -6.79
N GLY A 67 -17.09 3.30 -6.51
CA GLY A 67 -15.89 3.00 -5.75
C GLY A 67 -16.15 2.97 -4.26
N VAL A 68 -15.21 2.34 -3.55
CA VAL A 68 -15.27 2.14 -2.10
C VAL A 68 -13.94 2.57 -1.46
N THR A 69 -13.93 2.73 -0.14
CA THR A 69 -12.69 2.98 0.60
C THR A 69 -11.80 1.72 0.63
N LEU A 70 -10.49 1.90 0.75
CA LEU A 70 -9.55 0.77 0.72
C LEU A 70 -9.57 -0.05 2.01
N GLU A 71 -9.90 0.58 3.14
CA GLU A 71 -9.97 -0.10 4.45
C GLU A 71 -11.26 -0.88 4.64
N ASN A 72 -12.35 -0.39 3.99
CA ASN A 72 -13.67 -1.02 4.14
C ASN A 72 -14.42 -1.00 2.81
N LEU A 73 -14.42 -2.13 2.13
CA LEU A 73 -15.03 -2.30 0.81
C LEU A 73 -16.57 -2.19 0.82
N ASN A 74 -17.19 -2.13 2.00
CA ASN A 74 -18.63 -1.94 2.14
C ASN A 74 -19.02 -0.46 2.23
N ILE A 75 -18.05 0.46 2.30
CA ILE A 75 -18.29 1.90 2.39
C ILE A 75 -18.09 2.53 1.02
N PRO A 76 -19.17 3.00 0.35
CA PRO A 76 -19.04 3.73 -0.89
C PRO A 76 -18.23 5.02 -0.69
N ALA A 77 -17.25 5.23 -1.56
CA ALA A 77 -16.45 6.45 -1.56
C ALA A 77 -17.29 7.67 -1.97
N GLY A 78 -16.97 8.83 -1.44
CA GLY A 78 -17.63 10.09 -1.73
C GLY A 78 -18.18 10.78 -0.48
N ARG A 79 -18.61 12.03 -0.59
CA ARG A 79 -19.13 12.85 0.51
C ARG A 79 -18.22 12.91 1.73
N GLY A 80 -16.90 12.97 1.50
CA GLY A 80 -15.89 12.96 2.56
C GLY A 80 -15.46 11.56 3.05
N LEU A 81 -16.05 10.49 2.53
CA LEU A 81 -15.67 9.11 2.85
C LEU A 81 -14.67 8.60 1.81
N PHE A 82 -13.41 8.64 2.15
CA PHE A 82 -12.28 8.16 1.32
C PHE A 82 -11.19 7.62 2.22
N THR A 83 -10.37 6.73 1.67
CA THR A 83 -9.06 6.46 2.22
C THR A 83 -8.17 7.68 2.06
N THR A 84 -7.41 8.04 3.07
CA THR A 84 -6.59 9.25 3.06
C THR A 84 -5.11 8.88 3.15
N ALA A 85 -4.29 9.44 2.26
CA ALA A 85 -2.83 9.35 2.33
C ALA A 85 -2.21 10.74 2.56
N PRO A 86 -1.32 10.90 3.55
CA PRO A 86 -0.63 12.16 3.80
C PRO A 86 0.33 12.49 2.67
N VAL A 87 0.44 13.78 2.32
CA VAL A 87 1.36 14.29 1.31
C VAL A 87 2.58 14.90 1.99
N ASN A 88 3.76 14.55 1.53
CA ASN A 88 4.98 15.23 1.90
C ASN A 88 5.05 16.60 1.22
N LEU A 89 4.95 17.65 2.01
CA LEU A 89 4.89 19.03 1.50
C LEU A 89 6.18 19.52 0.83
N SER A 90 7.30 18.81 1.01
CA SER A 90 8.58 19.20 0.40
C SER A 90 8.70 18.84 -1.08
N ASP A 91 8.08 17.73 -1.49
CA ASP A 91 8.20 17.16 -2.83
C ASP A 91 6.87 16.70 -3.45
N GLY A 92 5.77 16.84 -2.70
CA GLY A 92 4.44 16.42 -3.14
C GLY A 92 4.24 14.90 -3.21
N SER A 93 5.17 14.11 -2.70
CA SER A 93 5.06 12.65 -2.72
C SER A 93 4.07 12.14 -1.65
N PHE A 94 3.43 11.02 -1.95
CA PHE A 94 2.62 10.29 -0.99
C PHE A 94 2.81 8.79 -1.15
N THR A 95 2.60 8.07 -0.06
CA THR A 95 2.65 6.61 -0.01
C THR A 95 1.50 6.11 0.86
N TYR A 96 0.81 5.08 0.37
CA TYR A 96 -0.19 4.36 1.12
C TYR A 96 0.07 2.86 1.02
N ARG A 97 0.04 2.16 2.16
CA ARG A 97 0.20 0.72 2.23
C ARG A 97 -1.18 0.08 2.41
N TRP A 98 -1.67 -0.55 1.36
CA TRP A 98 -2.94 -1.25 1.37
C TRP A 98 -2.72 -2.72 1.73
N ASP A 99 -3.00 -3.07 2.98
CA ASP A 99 -2.91 -4.44 3.47
C ASP A 99 -4.26 -5.13 3.26
N THR A 100 -4.33 -5.97 2.24
CA THR A 100 -5.59 -6.61 1.85
C THR A 100 -5.99 -7.78 2.74
N SER A 101 -5.13 -8.19 3.68
CA SER A 101 -5.43 -9.24 4.65
C SER A 101 -6.31 -8.78 5.81
N VAL A 102 -6.37 -7.46 6.06
CA VAL A 102 -7.07 -6.87 7.23
C VAL A 102 -8.23 -5.95 6.85
N ILE A 103 -8.58 -5.86 5.56
CA ILE A 103 -9.70 -5.04 5.11
C ILE A 103 -11.05 -5.59 5.54
N LEU A 104 -12.03 -4.70 5.68
CA LEU A 104 -13.42 -5.09 5.88
C LEU A 104 -14.11 -5.27 4.53
N GLY A 105 -14.78 -6.41 4.34
CA GLY A 105 -15.39 -6.81 3.07
C GLY A 105 -14.62 -7.93 2.39
N THR A 106 -14.97 -8.24 1.15
CA THR A 106 -14.41 -9.37 0.41
C THR A 106 -13.88 -8.91 -0.94
N LEU A 107 -12.59 -9.11 -1.19
CA LEU A 107 -12.02 -9.03 -2.54
C LEU A 107 -12.34 -10.31 -3.31
N GLN A 108 -12.64 -10.14 -4.59
CA GLN A 108 -12.77 -11.22 -5.55
C GLN A 108 -11.56 -11.22 -6.48
N PRO A 109 -11.16 -12.36 -7.07
CA PRO A 109 -10.16 -12.36 -8.12
C PRO A 109 -10.60 -11.47 -9.30
N GLY A 110 -9.64 -10.70 -9.85
CA GLY A 110 -9.88 -9.83 -11.00
C GLY A 110 -9.16 -8.50 -10.91
N THR A 111 -9.41 -7.61 -11.85
CA THR A 111 -8.73 -6.32 -11.98
C THR A 111 -9.47 -5.24 -11.21
N TYR A 112 -8.74 -4.55 -10.36
CA TYR A 112 -9.19 -3.41 -9.57
C TYR A 112 -8.52 -2.15 -10.06
N THR A 113 -9.29 -1.05 -10.13
CA THR A 113 -8.76 0.27 -10.47
C THR A 113 -8.73 1.12 -9.21
N ILE A 114 -7.55 1.57 -8.84
CA ILE A 114 -7.31 2.49 -7.73
C ILE A 114 -7.27 3.90 -8.29
N TYR A 115 -7.97 4.80 -7.65
CA TYR A 115 -8.04 6.22 -7.98
C TYR A 115 -7.42 7.05 -6.87
N VAL A 116 -6.76 8.13 -7.25
CA VAL A 116 -6.35 9.19 -6.34
C VAL A 116 -6.94 10.51 -6.81
N VAL A 117 -7.49 11.28 -5.88
CA VAL A 117 -8.01 12.62 -6.13
C VAL A 117 -7.42 13.60 -5.13
N SER A 118 -7.30 14.86 -5.54
CA SER A 118 -6.71 15.93 -4.74
C SER A 118 -7.67 16.50 -3.69
N SER A 119 -8.96 16.26 -3.83
CA SER A 119 -10.01 16.83 -2.95
C SER A 119 -11.12 15.80 -2.68
N PRO A 120 -11.70 15.78 -1.47
CA PRO A 120 -12.78 14.85 -1.11
C PRO A 120 -14.18 15.33 -1.53
N VAL A 121 -14.30 16.48 -2.22
CA VAL A 121 -15.61 17.16 -2.34
C VAL A 121 -16.52 16.46 -3.33
N ASP A 122 -16.03 16.14 -4.53
CA ASP A 122 -16.82 15.38 -5.50
C ASP A 122 -15.92 14.78 -6.59
N ARG A 123 -15.80 13.45 -6.59
CA ARG A 123 -15.01 12.72 -7.58
C ARG A 123 -15.56 12.80 -9.00
N LEU A 124 -16.86 13.15 -9.18
CA LEU A 124 -17.50 13.21 -10.48
C LEU A 124 -17.32 14.56 -11.18
N LEU A 125 -16.90 15.60 -10.44
CA LEU A 125 -16.68 16.95 -10.95
C LEU A 125 -15.23 17.22 -11.37
N TYR A 126 -14.32 16.27 -11.19
CA TYR A 126 -12.90 16.48 -11.49
C TYR A 126 -12.61 16.47 -12.98
N GLN A 127 -11.82 17.44 -13.39
CA GLN A 127 -11.13 17.40 -14.67
C GLN A 127 -10.14 16.23 -14.65
N LYS A 128 -9.83 15.67 -15.81
CA LYS A 128 -8.91 14.53 -15.93
C LYS A 128 -7.51 14.81 -15.30
N GLU A 129 -7.16 16.06 -15.15
CA GLU A 129 -5.88 16.53 -14.58
C GLU A 129 -5.88 16.52 -13.04
N ASP A 130 -7.03 16.39 -12.40
CA ASP A 130 -7.18 16.42 -10.94
C ASP A 130 -7.16 15.05 -10.29
N PHE A 131 -7.03 13.98 -11.09
CA PHE A 131 -6.95 12.61 -10.60
C PHE A 131 -5.98 11.74 -11.42
N ALA A 132 -5.48 10.68 -10.81
CA ALA A 132 -4.75 9.62 -11.49
C ALA A 132 -5.34 8.25 -11.13
N THR A 133 -5.07 7.26 -11.98
CA THR A 133 -5.51 5.89 -11.77
C THR A 133 -4.37 4.90 -12.00
N THR A 134 -4.42 3.77 -11.30
CA THR A 134 -3.58 2.60 -11.54
C THR A 134 -4.40 1.34 -11.35
N THR A 135 -3.94 0.23 -11.89
CA THR A 135 -4.64 -1.05 -11.78
C THR A 135 -3.80 -2.07 -11.01
N VAL A 136 -4.49 -2.95 -10.27
CA VAL A 136 -3.92 -4.13 -9.64
C VAL A 136 -4.81 -5.31 -9.99
N GLU A 137 -4.19 -6.42 -10.39
CA GLU A 137 -4.88 -7.68 -10.63
C GLU A 137 -4.73 -8.59 -9.41
N PHE A 138 -5.86 -8.93 -8.76
CA PHE A 138 -5.85 -9.88 -7.67
C PHE A 138 -6.14 -11.28 -8.18
N GLN A 139 -5.29 -12.21 -7.79
CA GLN A 139 -5.44 -13.64 -8.00
C GLN A 139 -6.08 -14.28 -6.75
N PRO A 140 -6.67 -15.48 -6.88
CA PRO A 140 -7.08 -16.25 -5.70
C PRO A 140 -5.88 -16.42 -4.78
N ALA A 141 -6.10 -16.30 -3.46
CA ALA A 141 -5.06 -16.61 -2.50
C ALA A 141 -4.40 -17.95 -2.84
N GLY A 142 -3.09 -17.93 -3.06
CA GLY A 142 -2.33 -19.15 -3.34
C GLY A 142 -2.56 -20.19 -2.22
N PRO A 143 -2.38 -21.49 -2.47
CA PRO A 143 -2.42 -22.45 -1.41
C PRO A 143 -1.41 -22.01 -0.33
N PRO A 144 -1.75 -22.14 0.96
CA PRO A 144 -0.81 -21.80 2.02
C PRO A 144 0.51 -22.52 1.74
N PRO A 145 1.66 -21.86 1.97
CA PRO A 145 2.95 -22.47 1.72
C PRO A 145 2.96 -23.85 2.38
N THR A 146 3.03 -24.90 1.55
CA THR A 146 3.12 -26.28 2.05
C THR A 146 4.30 -26.27 3.00
N GLY A 147 4.03 -26.39 4.30
CA GLY A 147 5.04 -26.25 5.33
C GLY A 147 6.28 -27.02 4.92
N ALA A 148 7.44 -26.40 5.07
CA ALA A 148 8.70 -27.10 4.88
C ALA A 148 8.56 -28.49 5.53
N PRO A 149 9.01 -29.57 4.87
CA PRO A 149 8.85 -30.90 5.41
C PRO A 149 9.33 -30.85 6.85
N VAL A 150 8.41 -31.10 7.79
CA VAL A 150 8.78 -31.25 9.19
C VAL A 150 9.75 -32.40 9.19
N GLU A 151 11.04 -32.10 9.34
CA GLU A 151 12.01 -33.16 9.54
C GLU A 151 11.49 -34.00 10.70
N PRO A 152 11.35 -35.32 10.53
CA PRO A 152 10.89 -36.16 11.61
C PRO A 152 11.84 -35.91 12.77
N VAL A 153 11.34 -35.35 13.87
CA VAL A 153 12.09 -35.24 15.10
C VAL A 153 12.43 -36.67 15.49
N VAL A 154 13.63 -37.10 15.14
CA VAL A 154 14.16 -38.39 15.57
C VAL A 154 14.23 -38.30 17.10
N PRO A 155 13.46 -39.08 17.85
CA PRO A 155 13.60 -39.06 19.30
C PRO A 155 15.03 -39.50 19.60
N VAL A 156 15.82 -38.61 20.18
CA VAL A 156 17.13 -38.97 20.73
C VAL A 156 16.86 -40.02 21.80
N ALA A 157 17.03 -41.27 21.44
CA ALA A 157 16.95 -42.34 22.39
C ALA A 157 17.99 -42.04 23.49
N ALA A 158 17.50 -41.85 24.69
CA ALA A 158 18.33 -41.65 25.86
C ALA A 158 19.33 -42.81 25.93
N ILE A 159 20.60 -42.53 25.65
CA ILE A 159 21.69 -43.46 25.89
C ILE A 159 21.80 -43.57 27.41
N GLY A 160 21.19 -44.63 27.96
CA GLY A 160 21.34 -45.01 29.35
C GLY A 160 22.80 -45.36 29.60
N ILE A 161 23.51 -44.51 30.32
CA ILE A 161 24.82 -44.83 30.86
C ILE A 161 24.59 -45.85 31.97
N ALA A 162 24.79 -47.12 31.67
CA ALA A 162 24.88 -48.17 32.66
C ALA A 162 26.22 -47.99 33.39
N VAL A 163 26.16 -47.41 34.59
CA VAL A 163 27.31 -47.39 35.51
C VAL A 163 27.44 -48.80 36.08
N ALA A 164 28.38 -49.56 35.53
CA ALA A 164 28.81 -50.82 36.09
C ALA A 164 29.59 -50.54 37.37
N THR A 165 28.98 -50.71 38.52
CA THR A 165 29.67 -50.77 39.81
C THR A 165 30.43 -52.11 39.89
N ALA A 166 31.70 -52.06 39.53
CA ALA A 166 32.61 -53.15 39.80
C ALA A 166 32.86 -53.25 41.32
N GLY A 167 32.25 -54.19 41.96
CA GLY A 167 32.54 -54.57 43.33
C GLY A 167 33.94 -55.09 43.46
N ILE A 168 34.81 -54.40 44.16
CA ILE A 168 36.09 -54.91 44.56
C ILE A 168 35.92 -55.63 45.88
N ALA A 169 35.83 -56.94 45.80
CA ALA A 169 35.98 -57.83 46.97
C ALA A 169 37.44 -57.90 47.26
N GLY A 170 37.94 -57.08 48.18
CA GLY A 170 39.31 -57.21 48.72
C GLY A 170 39.34 -58.17 49.87
N MET A 171 39.79 -59.34 49.63
CA MET A 171 40.30 -60.28 50.65
C MET A 171 41.54 -59.73 51.27
N GLY A 172 41.59 -59.59 52.55
CA GLY A 172 42.78 -59.29 53.33
C GLY A 172 42.72 -60.00 54.66
N LYS A 173 43.23 -61.18 54.62
CA LYS A 173 43.50 -62.06 55.79
C LYS A 173 44.88 -61.78 56.31
N ARG A 174 45.06 -61.55 57.65
CA ARG A 174 46.17 -62.15 58.50
C ARG A 174 46.25 -61.37 59.79
N LYS A 175 46.14 -62.14 60.91
CA LYS A 175 47.12 -62.83 61.73
C LYS A 175 48.26 -61.89 62.21
N ASP A 176 48.37 -61.64 63.38
CA ASP A 176 48.83 -62.22 64.63
C ASP A 176 48.63 -61.27 65.77
#